data_ce516bbe26e7b93ce2020f321fe7c24a
#
_entry.id   ce516bbe26e7b93ce2020f321fe7c24a
#
_cell.length_a   1.000
_cell.length_b   1.000
_cell.length_c   1.000
_cell.angle_alpha   90.00
_cell.angle_beta   90.00
_cell.angle_gamma   90.00
#
_symmetry.space_group_name_H-M   'P 1'
#
loop_
_entity.id
_entity.type
_entity.pdbx_description
1 polymer ?
#
loop_
_entity_poly.entity_id
_entity_poly.type
_entity_poly.pdbx_seq_one_letter_code
_entity_poly.pdbx_strand_id
1 'polypeptide(L)'
;VEGARRGCLQAYGVGVAGPLLVGDAHDSDVFVDPFKGEMIDRSQAQGLFNRMHPSSEFNSDYLSGVTNQAILSRMLNNLRIIRMKARASKDLIPILELILCFEQPSVAEARQLASALESLGRIDEAARQMEALADRSDPGAAIELRGLATRLWSQLN
;
A
#
# COMPACT_ATOMS: atom_id res chain seq x y z
N VAL A 1 43.20 -15.52 -10.10
CA VAL A 1 41.88 -15.10 -10.62
C VAL A 1 40.85 -15.61 -9.63
N GLU A 2 40.61 -14.83 -8.61
CA GLU A 2 39.68 -15.15 -7.54
C GLU A 2 38.30 -14.72 -7.98
N GLY A 3 37.44 -15.70 -8.26
CA GLY A 3 36.09 -15.49 -8.72
C GLY A 3 35.27 -14.74 -7.67
N ALA A 4 34.81 -13.58 -8.04
CA ALA A 4 33.82 -12.83 -7.29
C ALA A 4 32.59 -13.75 -7.06
N ARG A 5 32.51 -14.38 -5.90
CA ARG A 5 31.28 -14.98 -5.42
C ARG A 5 30.28 -13.84 -5.25
N ARG A 6 29.36 -13.68 -6.19
CA ARG A 6 28.14 -12.91 -5.98
C ARG A 6 27.39 -13.61 -4.86
N GLY A 7 27.64 -13.19 -3.62
CA GLY A 7 26.81 -13.56 -2.50
C GLY A 7 25.40 -13.07 -2.82
N CYS A 8 24.42 -13.98 -2.89
CA CYS A 8 23.01 -13.58 -2.85
C CYS A 8 22.82 -12.87 -1.52
N LEU A 9 22.76 -11.55 -1.53
CA LEU A 9 22.27 -10.75 -0.41
C LEU A 9 20.84 -11.21 -0.15
N GLN A 10 20.62 -11.91 0.97
CA GLN A 10 19.28 -12.17 1.44
C GLN A 10 18.78 -10.87 2.11
N ALA A 11 18.21 -10.01 1.29
CA ALA A 11 17.67 -8.74 1.73
C ALA A 11 16.18 -8.90 2.10
N TYR A 12 15.77 -8.24 3.16
CA TYR A 12 14.36 -8.13 3.54
C TYR A 12 13.95 -6.68 3.69
N GLY A 13 12.70 -6.37 3.37
CA GLY A 13 12.15 -5.03 3.58
C GLY A 13 11.87 -4.79 5.05
N VAL A 14 12.21 -3.60 5.54
CA VAL A 14 11.98 -3.17 6.92
C VAL A 14 10.91 -2.08 6.92
N GLY A 15 9.85 -2.34 7.66
CA GLY A 15 8.67 -1.47 7.71
C GLY A 15 8.75 -0.35 8.73
N VAL A 16 9.84 0.41 8.77
CA VAL A 16 9.85 1.63 9.59
C VAL A 16 8.73 2.54 9.10
N ALA A 17 7.87 2.99 10.01
CA ALA A 17 6.83 3.95 9.66
C ALA A 17 7.49 5.22 9.11
N GLY A 18 7.49 5.38 7.78
CA GLY A 18 8.21 6.44 7.06
C GLY A 18 9.02 5.91 5.89
N PRO A 19 10.36 5.87 5.90
CA PRO A 19 11.15 5.33 4.82
C PRO A 19 11.08 3.80 4.77
N LEU A 20 11.12 3.26 3.55
CA LEU A 20 11.38 1.84 3.35
C LEU A 20 12.89 1.63 3.53
N LEU A 21 13.28 0.78 4.46
CA LEU A 21 14.66 0.33 4.61
C LEU A 21 14.78 -1.10 4.12
N VAL A 22 15.99 -1.49 3.77
CA VAL A 22 16.32 -2.87 3.40
C VAL A 22 17.32 -3.39 4.45
N GLY A 23 16.98 -4.46 5.14
CA GLY A 23 17.88 -5.13 6.09
C GLY A 23 18.64 -6.27 5.42
N ASP A 24 19.80 -6.63 5.97
CA ASP A 24 20.56 -7.82 5.62
C ASP A 24 20.16 -8.98 6.55
N ALA A 25 19.82 -10.12 5.99
CA ALA A 25 19.46 -11.31 6.76
C ALA A 25 20.64 -11.88 7.60
N HIS A 26 21.88 -11.49 7.28
CA HIS A 26 23.09 -11.94 7.97
C HIS A 26 23.58 -10.94 9.05
N ASP A 27 23.11 -9.69 8.99
CA ASP A 27 23.46 -8.65 9.96
C ASP A 27 22.22 -7.82 10.31
N SER A 28 21.66 -8.08 11.48
CA SER A 28 20.44 -7.45 11.98
C SER A 28 20.60 -5.96 12.35
N ASP A 29 21.80 -5.44 12.34
CA ASP A 29 22.11 -4.07 12.74
C ASP A 29 22.49 -3.19 11.55
N VAL A 30 22.57 -3.75 10.33
CA VAL A 30 22.86 -3.03 9.10
C VAL A 30 21.63 -2.92 8.21
N PHE A 31 21.33 -1.69 7.83
CA PHE A 31 20.22 -1.37 6.93
C PHE A 31 20.71 -0.50 5.77
N VAL A 32 20.00 -0.55 4.66
CA VAL A 32 20.25 0.32 3.49
C VAL A 32 19.02 1.19 3.28
N ASP A 33 19.24 2.48 3.15
CA ASP A 33 18.22 3.40 2.60
C ASP A 33 18.30 3.34 1.06
N PRO A 34 17.34 2.68 0.38
CA PRO A 34 17.40 2.50 -1.06
C PRO A 34 17.21 3.81 -1.85
N PHE A 35 16.67 4.86 -1.19
CA PHE A 35 16.47 6.16 -1.84
C PHE A 35 17.75 7.01 -1.85
N LYS A 36 18.58 6.84 -0.82
CA LYS A 36 19.86 7.54 -0.72
C LYS A 36 21.04 6.70 -1.14
N GLY A 37 20.89 5.37 -1.13
CA GLY A 37 21.98 4.43 -1.36
C GLY A 37 22.98 4.38 -0.21
N GLU A 38 22.57 4.78 1.00
CA GLU A 38 23.40 4.85 2.19
C GLU A 38 23.17 3.62 3.09
N MET A 39 24.26 3.10 3.66
CA MET A 39 24.18 2.14 4.74
C MET A 39 23.98 2.90 6.05
N ILE A 40 23.03 2.42 6.87
CA ILE A 40 22.71 3.01 8.17
C ILE A 40 22.66 1.90 9.22
N ASP A 41 23.05 2.24 10.43
CA ASP A 41 22.93 1.36 11.59
C ASP A 41 21.57 1.49 12.30
N ARG A 42 21.34 0.64 13.29
CA ARG A 42 20.11 0.63 14.09
C ARG A 42 19.83 1.99 14.76
N SER A 43 20.87 2.67 15.26
CA SER A 43 20.74 3.97 15.93
C SER A 43 20.29 5.06 14.94
N GLN A 44 20.86 5.04 13.75
CA GLN A 44 20.47 5.93 12.64
C GLN A 44 19.04 5.66 12.16
N ALA A 45 18.66 4.39 12.06
CA ALA A 45 17.28 3.98 11.73
C ALA A 45 16.29 4.45 12.80
N GLN A 46 16.60 4.32 14.08
CA GLN A 46 15.82 4.87 15.19
C GLN A 46 15.72 6.41 15.11
N GLY A 47 16.82 7.08 14.80
CA GLY A 47 16.84 8.52 14.62
C GLY A 47 15.98 8.99 13.45
N LEU A 48 15.89 8.21 12.37
CA LEU A 48 14.96 8.44 11.25
C LEU A 48 13.50 8.33 11.72
N PHE A 49 13.17 7.26 12.45
CA PHE A 49 11.83 7.07 13.00
C PHE A 49 11.40 8.24 13.90
N ASN A 50 12.25 8.61 14.89
CA ASN A 50 11.93 9.66 15.84
C ASN A 50 11.70 11.03 15.19
N ARG A 51 12.41 11.33 14.08
CA ARG A 51 12.18 12.56 13.32
C ARG A 51 10.83 12.58 12.61
N MET A 52 10.35 11.42 12.18
CA MET A 52 9.09 11.31 11.44
C MET A 52 7.89 11.14 12.37
N HIS A 53 8.10 10.59 13.54
CA HIS A 53 7.08 10.28 14.54
C HIS A 53 7.47 10.79 15.93
N PRO A 54 7.56 12.12 16.14
CA PRO A 54 8.08 12.69 17.40
C PRO A 54 7.22 12.38 18.63
N SER A 55 5.94 11.97 18.41
CA SER A 55 5.01 11.61 19.49
C SER A 55 4.86 10.09 19.71
N SER A 56 5.63 9.26 19.03
CA SER A 56 5.56 7.80 19.13
C SER A 56 6.87 7.25 19.68
N GLU A 57 6.78 6.27 20.58
CA GLU A 57 7.96 5.54 21.05
C GLU A 57 8.46 4.58 19.98
N PHE A 58 9.78 4.51 19.82
CA PHE A 58 10.42 3.56 18.93
C PHE A 58 10.33 2.15 19.51
N ASN A 59 9.81 1.20 18.73
CA ASN A 59 9.87 -0.22 19.04
C ASN A 59 10.85 -0.91 18.07
N SER A 60 11.73 -1.76 18.62
CA SER A 60 12.67 -2.57 17.82
C SER A 60 11.96 -3.45 16.76
N ASP A 61 10.71 -3.83 16.99
CA ASP A 61 9.92 -4.61 16.06
C ASP A 61 9.68 -3.89 14.73
N TYR A 62 9.78 -2.55 14.73
CA TYR A 62 9.72 -1.76 13.49
C TYR A 62 10.90 -2.00 12.54
N LEU A 63 12.00 -2.58 13.05
CA LEU A 63 13.14 -3.02 12.24
C LEU A 63 13.06 -4.49 11.83
N SER A 64 11.99 -5.17 12.20
CA SER A 64 11.74 -6.55 11.74
C SER A 64 11.42 -6.60 10.26
N GLY A 65 11.74 -7.72 9.64
CA GLY A 65 11.38 -7.98 8.24
C GLY A 65 9.87 -7.93 8.04
N VAL A 66 9.44 -7.23 7.02
CA VAL A 66 8.04 -7.19 6.59
C VAL A 66 7.83 -8.07 5.37
N THR A 67 6.62 -8.59 5.22
CA THR A 67 6.28 -9.43 4.07
C THR A 67 6.30 -8.62 2.76
N ASN A 68 6.54 -9.29 1.64
CA ASN A 68 6.45 -8.67 0.32
C ASN A 68 5.07 -8.03 0.08
N GLN A 69 4.01 -8.64 0.61
CA GLN A 69 2.66 -8.08 0.55
C GLN A 69 2.59 -6.74 1.28
N ALA A 70 3.12 -6.64 2.50
CA ALA A 70 3.14 -5.39 3.26
C ALA A 70 3.93 -4.28 2.54
N ILE A 71 5.04 -4.63 1.90
CA ILE A 71 5.82 -3.68 1.06
C ILE A 71 4.97 -3.18 -0.10
N LEU A 72 4.33 -4.11 -0.84
CA LEU A 72 3.49 -3.76 -1.99
C LEU A 72 2.30 -2.90 -1.57
N SER A 73 1.58 -3.27 -0.52
CA SER A 73 0.46 -2.48 0.02
C SER A 73 0.90 -1.06 0.36
N ARG A 74 2.06 -0.91 0.98
CA ARG A 74 2.61 0.41 1.29
C ARG A 74 2.96 1.22 0.04
N MET A 75 3.59 0.60 -0.96
CA MET A 75 3.90 1.26 -2.23
C MET A 75 2.62 1.71 -2.95
N LEU A 76 1.61 0.85 -3.03
CA LEU A 76 0.33 1.16 -3.62
C LEU A 76 -0.39 2.30 -2.87
N ASN A 77 -0.38 2.29 -1.53
CA ASN A 77 -0.95 3.38 -0.75
C ASN A 77 -0.24 4.72 -0.97
N ASN A 78 1.09 4.72 -1.10
CA ASN A 78 1.84 5.94 -1.44
C ASN A 78 1.45 6.48 -2.83
N LEU A 79 1.37 5.60 -3.83
CA LEU A 79 0.93 5.97 -5.18
C LEU A 79 -0.52 6.49 -5.17
N ARG A 80 -1.42 5.83 -4.42
CA ARG A 80 -2.81 6.27 -4.23
C ARG A 80 -2.88 7.72 -3.73
N ILE A 81 -2.13 8.02 -2.66
CA ILE A 81 -2.10 9.38 -2.07
C ILE A 81 -1.61 10.41 -3.11
N ILE A 82 -0.55 10.09 -3.85
CA ILE A 82 0.00 10.98 -4.88
C ILE A 82 -1.04 11.23 -5.98
N ARG A 83 -1.69 10.19 -6.50
CA ARG A 83 -2.70 10.33 -7.57
C ARG A 83 -3.97 11.01 -7.10
N MET A 84 -4.40 10.79 -5.86
CA MET A 84 -5.51 11.53 -5.26
C MET A 84 -5.21 13.03 -5.16
N LYS A 85 -4.03 13.40 -4.67
CA LYS A 85 -3.61 14.82 -4.59
C LYS A 85 -3.55 15.49 -5.98
N ALA A 86 -3.11 14.74 -6.98
CA ALA A 86 -3.05 15.19 -8.37
C ALA A 86 -4.42 15.19 -9.09
N ARG A 87 -5.49 14.70 -8.46
CA ARG A 87 -6.83 14.49 -9.06
C ARG A 87 -6.77 13.66 -10.35
N ALA A 88 -5.83 12.73 -10.44
CA ALA A 88 -5.59 11.89 -11.62
C ALA A 88 -6.44 10.61 -11.54
N SER A 89 -7.77 10.74 -11.71
CA SER A 89 -8.72 9.62 -11.58
C SER A 89 -8.35 8.43 -12.47
N LYS A 90 -7.94 8.67 -13.71
CA LYS A 90 -7.54 7.62 -14.65
C LYS A 90 -6.38 6.77 -14.12
N ASP A 91 -5.39 7.40 -13.50
CA ASP A 91 -4.21 6.70 -12.96
C ASP A 91 -4.48 6.09 -11.57
N LEU A 92 -5.51 6.60 -10.87
CA LEU A 92 -5.90 6.13 -9.55
C LEU A 92 -6.63 4.78 -9.61
N ILE A 93 -7.44 4.55 -10.64
CA ILE A 93 -8.25 3.33 -10.81
C ILE A 93 -7.40 2.06 -10.69
N PRO A 94 -6.36 1.83 -11.52
CA PRO A 94 -5.60 0.58 -11.44
C PRO A 94 -4.89 0.39 -10.10
N ILE A 95 -4.54 1.46 -9.41
CA ILE A 95 -3.93 1.39 -8.07
C ILE A 95 -4.95 0.89 -7.05
N LEU A 96 -6.18 1.43 -7.08
CA LEU A 96 -7.26 1.00 -6.19
C LEU A 96 -7.70 -0.44 -6.47
N GLU A 97 -7.78 -0.83 -7.73
CA GLU A 97 -8.07 -2.22 -8.13
C GLU A 97 -7.03 -3.18 -7.54
N LEU A 98 -5.74 -2.84 -7.63
CA LEU A 98 -4.66 -3.66 -7.04
C LEU A 98 -4.79 -3.72 -5.51
N ILE A 99 -5.00 -2.61 -4.82
CA ILE A 99 -5.19 -2.58 -3.36
C ILE A 99 -6.35 -3.51 -2.98
N LEU A 100 -7.49 -3.38 -3.66
CA LEU A 100 -8.68 -4.18 -3.41
C LEU A 100 -8.53 -5.67 -3.80
N CYS A 101 -7.51 -6.03 -4.59
CA CYS A 101 -7.18 -7.43 -4.87
C CYS A 101 -6.37 -8.09 -3.75
N PHE A 102 -5.47 -7.34 -3.10
CA PHE A 102 -4.51 -7.89 -2.14
C PHE A 102 -5.07 -8.02 -0.72
N GLU A 103 -6.03 -7.19 -0.35
CA GLU A 103 -6.57 -7.11 1.01
C GLU A 103 -8.06 -7.44 1.03
N GLN A 104 -8.61 -7.64 2.23
CA GLN A 104 -10.06 -7.67 2.38
C GLN A 104 -10.62 -6.34 1.87
N PRO A 105 -11.66 -6.36 1.01
CA PRO A 105 -12.16 -5.14 0.40
C PRO A 105 -12.62 -4.14 1.46
N SER A 106 -11.92 -3.03 1.54
CA SER A 106 -12.34 -1.91 2.40
C SER A 106 -13.37 -1.06 1.66
N VAL A 107 -14.48 -0.76 2.34
CA VAL A 107 -15.54 0.10 1.80
C VAL A 107 -15.00 1.49 1.45
N ALA A 108 -13.99 1.98 2.17
CA ALA A 108 -13.39 3.29 1.90
C ALA A 108 -12.66 3.32 0.56
N GLU A 109 -11.81 2.34 0.27
CA GLU A 109 -11.13 2.23 -1.01
C GLU A 109 -12.09 1.91 -2.16
N ALA A 110 -13.11 1.07 -1.92
CA ALA A 110 -14.15 0.80 -2.90
C ALA A 110 -14.94 2.06 -3.28
N ARG A 111 -15.28 2.92 -2.33
CA ARG A 111 -15.91 4.23 -2.60
C ARG A 111 -15.01 5.15 -3.42
N GLN A 112 -13.70 5.14 -3.15
CA GLN A 112 -12.74 5.92 -3.96
C GLN A 112 -12.67 5.40 -5.40
N LEU A 113 -12.69 4.07 -5.60
CA LEU A 113 -12.74 3.47 -6.93
C LEU A 113 -14.02 3.85 -7.67
N ALA A 114 -15.18 3.73 -7.02
CA ALA A 114 -16.45 4.14 -7.59
C ALA A 114 -16.42 5.60 -8.02
N SER A 115 -15.98 6.50 -7.14
CA SER A 115 -15.90 7.94 -7.45
C SER A 115 -14.93 8.25 -8.59
N ALA A 116 -13.80 7.54 -8.68
CA ALA A 116 -12.85 7.70 -9.78
C ALA A 116 -13.47 7.26 -11.12
N LEU A 117 -14.18 6.13 -11.14
CA LEU A 117 -14.90 5.64 -12.33
C LEU A 117 -16.05 6.58 -12.73
N GLU A 118 -16.86 7.04 -11.76
CA GLU A 118 -17.94 8.02 -12.00
C GLU A 118 -17.40 9.31 -12.64
N SER A 119 -16.27 9.82 -12.15
CA SER A 119 -15.65 11.04 -12.71
C SER A 119 -15.23 10.91 -14.17
N LEU A 120 -15.11 9.69 -14.67
CA LEU A 120 -14.81 9.35 -16.08
C LEU A 120 -16.04 8.89 -16.86
N GLY A 121 -17.25 8.96 -16.28
CA GLY A 121 -18.48 8.52 -16.90
C GLY A 121 -18.65 6.99 -16.97
N ARG A 122 -17.78 6.21 -16.28
CA ARG A 122 -17.77 4.73 -16.27
C ARG A 122 -18.66 4.17 -15.15
N ILE A 123 -19.93 4.66 -15.10
CA ILE A 123 -20.86 4.39 -13.98
C ILE A 123 -21.26 2.92 -13.92
N ASP A 124 -21.52 2.31 -15.07
CA ASP A 124 -21.88 0.89 -15.17
C ASP A 124 -20.76 -0.05 -14.69
N GLU A 125 -19.53 0.33 -14.98
CA GLU A 125 -18.35 -0.38 -14.50
C GLU A 125 -18.18 -0.21 -13.00
N ALA A 126 -18.37 1.00 -12.46
CA ALA A 126 -18.36 1.25 -11.03
C ALA A 126 -19.39 0.36 -10.31
N ALA A 127 -20.61 0.28 -10.82
CA ALA A 127 -21.66 -0.56 -10.25
C ALA A 127 -21.26 -2.05 -10.21
N ARG A 128 -20.78 -2.59 -11.34
CA ARG A 128 -20.32 -3.98 -11.43
C ARG A 128 -19.15 -4.27 -10.48
N GLN A 129 -18.20 -3.35 -10.36
CA GLN A 129 -17.08 -3.48 -9.42
C GLN A 129 -17.56 -3.55 -7.97
N MET A 130 -18.54 -2.72 -7.59
CA MET A 130 -19.10 -2.75 -6.23
C MET A 130 -19.83 -4.05 -5.93
N GLU A 131 -20.57 -4.63 -6.90
CA GLU A 131 -21.20 -5.95 -6.75
C GLU A 131 -20.15 -7.04 -6.56
N ALA A 132 -19.13 -7.08 -7.40
CA ALA A 132 -18.05 -8.06 -7.31
C ALA A 132 -17.25 -7.96 -6.00
N LEU A 133 -17.04 -6.74 -5.48
CA LEU A 133 -16.42 -6.52 -4.18
C LEU A 133 -17.32 -6.99 -3.03
N ALA A 134 -18.64 -6.77 -3.12
CA ALA A 134 -19.59 -7.22 -2.12
C ALA A 134 -19.61 -8.74 -1.95
N ASP A 135 -19.45 -9.49 -3.04
CA ASP A 135 -19.49 -10.96 -3.04
C ASP A 135 -18.32 -11.61 -2.29
N ARG A 136 -17.22 -10.88 -2.10
CA ARG A 136 -16.03 -11.35 -1.38
C ARG A 136 -15.76 -10.59 -0.07
N SER A 137 -16.71 -9.76 0.37
CA SER A 137 -16.62 -8.98 1.59
C SER A 137 -17.34 -9.66 2.75
N ASP A 138 -17.03 -9.23 3.97
CA ASP A 138 -17.85 -9.59 5.13
C ASP A 138 -19.29 -9.06 4.99
N PRO A 139 -20.26 -9.61 5.75
CA PRO A 139 -21.68 -9.24 5.60
C PRO A 139 -21.98 -7.75 5.76
N GLY A 140 -21.27 -7.06 6.65
CA GLY A 140 -21.46 -5.63 6.89
C GLY A 140 -21.00 -4.79 5.69
N ALA A 141 -19.77 -5.01 5.24
CA ALA A 141 -19.22 -4.36 4.05
C ALA A 141 -20.04 -4.71 2.79
N ALA A 142 -20.49 -5.96 2.65
CA ALA A 142 -21.30 -6.39 1.51
C ALA A 142 -22.62 -5.61 1.39
N ILE A 143 -23.31 -5.32 2.51
CA ILE A 143 -24.53 -4.51 2.52
C ILE A 143 -24.24 -3.09 1.99
N GLU A 144 -23.16 -2.47 2.48
CA GLU A 144 -22.79 -1.11 2.05
C GLU A 144 -22.40 -1.06 0.56
N LEU A 145 -21.63 -2.03 0.10
CA LEU A 145 -21.17 -2.11 -1.29
C LEU A 145 -22.35 -2.36 -2.26
N ARG A 146 -23.29 -3.24 -1.92
CA ARG A 146 -24.52 -3.44 -2.71
C ARG A 146 -25.41 -2.19 -2.73
N GLY A 147 -25.50 -1.48 -1.59
CA GLY A 147 -26.20 -0.21 -1.54
C GLY A 147 -25.55 0.85 -2.45
N LEU A 148 -24.22 0.85 -2.54
CA LEU A 148 -23.49 1.73 -3.46
C LEU A 148 -23.74 1.32 -4.92
N ALA A 149 -23.67 0.04 -5.25
CA ALA A 149 -23.97 -0.46 -6.59
C ALA A 149 -25.40 -0.10 -7.05
N THR A 150 -26.39 -0.27 -6.18
CA THR A 150 -27.78 0.12 -6.48
C THR A 150 -27.92 1.60 -6.81
N ARG A 151 -27.25 2.47 -6.08
CA ARG A 151 -27.23 3.92 -6.36
C ARG A 151 -26.59 4.24 -7.71
N LEU A 152 -25.47 3.56 -8.03
CA LEU A 152 -24.80 3.74 -9.31
C LEU A 152 -25.68 3.30 -10.47
N TRP A 153 -26.34 2.14 -10.36
CA TRP A 153 -27.29 1.68 -11.38
C TRP A 153 -28.47 2.65 -11.56
N SER A 154 -28.95 3.29 -10.48
CA SER A 154 -30.04 4.26 -10.59
C SER A 154 -29.68 5.54 -11.35
N GLN A 155 -28.39 5.85 -11.51
CA GLN A 155 -27.95 7.00 -12.31
C GLN A 155 -27.97 6.74 -13.82
N LEU A 156 -28.11 5.48 -14.23
CA LEU A 156 -28.13 5.09 -15.64
C LEU A 156 -29.56 4.93 -16.21
N ASN A 157 -30.57 4.99 -15.31
CA ASN A 157 -32.00 4.94 -15.65
C ASN A 157 -32.61 6.33 -15.51
#